data_4800cc70e6dc3b4b07ed299cf6cbef0e
#
_entry.id   4800cc70e6dc3b4b07ed299cf6cbef0e
#
_cell.length_a   1.000
_cell.length_b   1.000
_cell.length_c   1.000
_cell.angle_alpha   90.00
_cell.angle_beta   90.00
_cell.angle_gamma   90.00
#
_symmetry.space_group_name_H-M   'P 1'
#
loop_
_entity.id
_entity.type
_entity.pdbx_description
1 polymer ?
#
loop_
_entity_poly.entity_id
_entity_poly.type
_entity_poly.pdbx_seq_one_letter_code
_entity_poly.pdbx_strand_id
1 'polypeptide(L)'
;MANIMAHPTPEYLRDLIAAGLTCTHLEVQGDGRHFFATIVSPAFAGLSRVARHRLVYAALGEGMRAEIHALSMRTLAPDEPLEQ
;
A
#
# COMPACT_ATOMS: atom_id res chain seq x y z
N MET A 1 3.53 -22.04 -14.94
CA MET A 1 3.25 -21.69 -14.58
C MET A 1 2.76 -21.07 -13.86
N ALA A 2 2.51 -20.81 -13.64
CA ALA A 2 2.09 -20.11 -13.08
C ALA A 2 1.38 -20.08 -12.28
N ASN A 3 1.42 -20.02 -11.69
CA ASN A 3 0.69 -20.02 -10.99
C ASN A 3 0.10 -19.09 -10.60
N ILE A 4 -0.52 -18.97 -10.63
CA ILE A 4 -1.26 -18.04 -10.30
C ILE A 4 -1.48 -17.96 -8.96
N MET A 5 -1.33 -16.95 -8.35
CA MET A 5 -1.45 -16.89 -7.06
C MET A 5 -2.79 -16.84 -6.62
N ALA A 6 -3.20 -17.62 -5.72
CA ALA A 6 -4.48 -17.55 -5.14
C ALA A 6 -4.62 -16.38 -4.22
N HIS A 7 -3.53 -15.95 -3.63
CA HIS A 7 -3.56 -14.83 -2.71
C HIS A 7 -2.43 -13.90 -3.01
N PRO A 8 -2.61 -12.62 -2.88
CA PRO A 8 -1.50 -11.69 -3.02
C PRO A 8 -0.53 -11.86 -1.86
N THR A 9 0.72 -11.56 -2.09
CA THR A 9 1.74 -11.60 -1.05
C THR A 9 2.09 -10.18 -0.66
N PRO A 10 2.65 -9.98 0.55
CA PRO A 10 3.10 -8.65 0.91
C PRO A 10 4.11 -8.08 -0.08
N GLU A 11 4.99 -8.90 -0.61
CA GLU A 11 5.97 -8.45 -1.59
C GLU A 11 5.31 -7.98 -2.87
N TYR A 12 4.29 -8.70 -3.31
CA TYR A 12 3.58 -8.31 -4.52
C TYR A 12 2.87 -6.97 -4.34
N LEU A 13 2.22 -6.79 -3.19
CA LEU A 13 1.56 -5.53 -2.91
C LEU A 13 2.57 -4.40 -2.82
N ARG A 14 3.70 -4.65 -2.17
CA ARG A 14 4.73 -3.64 -2.06
C ARG A 14 5.24 -3.22 -3.43
N ASP A 15 5.43 -4.18 -4.32
CA ASP A 15 5.93 -3.88 -5.66
C ASP A 15 4.92 -3.05 -6.45
N LEU A 16 3.65 -3.35 -6.31
CA LEU A 16 2.63 -2.57 -7.00
C LEU A 16 2.58 -1.14 -6.48
N ILE A 17 2.66 -0.97 -5.18
CA ILE A 17 2.64 0.36 -4.60
C ILE A 17 3.88 1.13 -5.05
N ALA A 18 5.03 0.48 -5.02
CA ALA A 18 6.27 1.15 -5.41
C ALA A 18 6.26 1.56 -6.87
N ALA A 19 5.61 0.77 -7.72
CA ALA A 19 5.55 1.09 -9.14
C ALA A 19 4.65 2.29 -9.42
N GLY A 20 3.63 2.48 -8.61
CA GLY A 20 2.67 3.55 -8.87
C GLY A 20 2.79 4.77 -7.98
N LEU A 21 3.70 4.75 -7.01
CA LEU A 21 3.79 5.82 -6.04
C LEU A 21 5.21 5.95 -5.56
N THR A 22 5.76 7.16 -5.62
CA THR A 22 7.11 7.39 -5.14
C THR A 22 7.10 7.37 -3.61
N CYS A 23 7.85 6.44 -3.03
CA CYS A 23 7.89 6.29 -1.58
C CYS A 23 9.29 6.47 -1.06
N THR A 24 9.43 7.15 0.08
CA THR A 24 10.70 7.22 0.77
C THR A 24 10.81 6.11 1.79
N HIS A 25 9.68 5.50 2.16
CA HIS A 25 9.68 4.34 3.03
C HIS A 25 8.45 3.53 2.67
N LEU A 26 8.61 2.23 2.55
CA LEU A 26 7.50 1.38 2.16
C LEU A 26 7.70 0.00 2.75
N GLU A 27 6.76 -0.41 3.58
CA GLU A 27 6.79 -1.70 4.21
C GLU A 27 5.43 -2.32 4.12
N VAL A 28 5.34 -3.58 3.75
CA VAL A 28 4.08 -4.29 3.74
C VAL A 28 4.28 -5.63 4.42
N GLN A 29 3.41 -5.92 5.37
CA GLN A 29 3.43 -7.17 6.09
C GLN A 29 2.06 -7.82 5.99
N GLY A 30 2.00 -9.10 6.22
CA GLY A 30 0.71 -9.77 6.20
C GLY A 30 0.83 -11.26 6.10
N ASP A 31 -0.30 -11.93 6.28
CA ASP A 31 -0.36 -13.38 6.26
C ASP A 31 -1.10 -13.91 5.04
N GLY A 32 -1.35 -13.07 4.05
CA GLY A 32 -2.07 -13.47 2.85
C GLY A 32 -3.53 -13.08 2.89
N ARG A 33 -4.07 -12.79 4.05
CA ARG A 33 -5.46 -12.38 4.19
C ARG A 33 -5.58 -10.99 4.74
N HIS A 34 -4.77 -10.69 5.75
CA HIS A 34 -4.74 -9.37 6.34
C HIS A 34 -3.39 -8.77 6.06
N PHE A 35 -3.38 -7.52 5.63
CA PHE A 35 -2.14 -6.83 5.29
C PHE A 35 -2.05 -5.52 6.03
N PHE A 36 -0.83 -5.13 6.34
CA PHE A 36 -0.57 -3.86 6.99
C PHE A 36 0.57 -3.18 6.27
N ALA A 37 0.33 -1.97 5.79
CA ALA A 37 1.34 -1.22 5.02
C ALA A 37 1.69 0.06 5.72
N THR A 38 2.98 0.38 5.75
CA THR A 38 3.45 1.67 6.20
C THR A 38 4.07 2.35 5.00
N ILE A 39 3.51 3.49 4.61
CA ILE A 39 3.89 4.14 3.36
C ILE A 39 4.19 5.60 3.62
N VAL A 40 5.40 6.01 3.31
CA VAL A 40 5.80 7.41 3.43
C VAL A 40 6.08 7.91 2.03
N SER A 41 5.38 8.97 1.63
CA SER A 41 5.49 9.48 0.27
C SER A 41 5.32 10.97 0.24
N PRO A 42 6.15 11.69 -0.54
CA PRO A 42 5.94 13.12 -0.73
C PRO A 42 4.59 13.43 -1.37
N ALA A 43 4.02 12.48 -2.09
CA ALA A 43 2.72 12.69 -2.72
C ALA A 43 1.60 12.85 -1.70
N PHE A 44 1.84 12.46 -0.45
CA PHE A 44 0.81 12.55 0.59
C PHE A 44 0.76 13.93 1.25
N ALA A 45 1.73 14.78 0.98
CA ALA A 45 1.79 16.07 1.66
C ALA A 45 0.53 16.88 1.37
N GLY A 46 -0.08 17.40 2.41
CA GLY A 46 -1.27 18.22 2.25
C GLY A 46 -2.56 17.47 1.97
N LEU A 47 -2.50 16.15 1.89
CA LEU A 47 -3.69 15.38 1.60
C LEU A 47 -4.32 14.80 2.85
N SER A 48 -5.63 14.65 2.81
CA SER A 48 -6.36 13.98 3.88
C SER A 48 -6.02 12.50 3.87
N ARG A 49 -6.39 11.82 4.96
CA ARG A 49 -6.18 10.39 5.03
C ARG A 49 -6.91 9.66 3.90
N VAL A 50 -8.13 10.07 3.61
CA VAL A 50 -8.92 9.43 2.56
C VAL A 50 -8.25 9.61 1.22
N ALA A 51 -7.76 10.82 0.93
CA ALA A 51 -7.11 11.06 -0.35
C ALA A 51 -5.84 10.23 -0.49
N ARG A 52 -5.11 10.08 0.61
CA ARG A 52 -3.88 9.25 0.59
C ARG A 52 -4.21 7.81 0.30
N HIS A 53 -5.26 7.30 0.94
CA HIS A 53 -5.65 5.90 0.73
C HIS A 53 -6.09 5.69 -0.71
N ARG A 54 -6.73 6.67 -1.31
CA ARG A 54 -7.14 6.54 -2.70
C ARG A 54 -5.93 6.43 -3.63
N LEU A 55 -4.87 7.18 -3.31
CA LEU A 55 -3.66 7.07 -4.12
C LEU A 55 -3.05 5.67 -4.02
N VAL A 56 -3.07 5.09 -2.83
CA VAL A 56 -2.54 3.76 -2.66
C VAL A 56 -3.37 2.74 -3.42
N TYR A 57 -4.69 2.84 -3.33
CA TYR A 57 -5.54 1.90 -4.07
C TYR A 57 -5.41 2.08 -5.57
N ALA A 58 -5.18 3.30 -6.03
CA ALA A 58 -4.92 3.52 -7.44
C ALA A 58 -3.64 2.83 -7.89
N ALA A 59 -2.62 2.86 -7.03
CA ALA A 59 -1.37 2.18 -7.35
C ALA A 59 -1.56 0.66 -7.38
N LEU A 60 -2.40 0.14 -6.50
CA LEU A 60 -2.65 -1.29 -6.47
C LEU A 60 -3.46 -1.76 -7.67
N GLY A 61 -4.32 -0.91 -8.19
CA GLY A 61 -5.10 -1.25 -9.36
C GLY A 61 -6.45 -1.84 -9.03
N GLU A 62 -7.37 -1.69 -9.98
CA GLU A 62 -8.73 -2.15 -9.77
C GLU A 62 -8.79 -3.66 -9.57
N GLY A 63 -7.96 -4.39 -10.27
CA GLY A 63 -8.00 -5.83 -10.18
C GLY A 63 -7.64 -6.37 -8.81
N MET A 64 -6.90 -5.59 -8.02
CA MET A 64 -6.50 -6.05 -6.72
C MET A 64 -7.53 -5.76 -5.64
N ARG A 65 -8.48 -4.90 -5.93
CA ARG A 65 -9.43 -4.51 -4.88
C ARG A 65 -10.23 -5.70 -4.37
N ALA A 66 -10.59 -6.59 -5.28
CA ALA A 66 -11.38 -7.74 -4.89
C ALA A 66 -10.55 -8.75 -4.11
N GLU A 67 -9.24 -8.74 -4.31
CA GLU A 67 -8.37 -9.69 -3.65
C GLU A 67 -7.92 -9.22 -2.29
N ILE A 68 -7.95 -7.92 -2.04
CA ILE A 68 -7.46 -7.39 -0.79
C ILE A 68 -8.63 -7.11 0.11
N HIS A 69 -8.92 -8.04 1.00
CA HIS A 69 -10.07 -7.91 1.87
C HIS A 69 -9.79 -7.06 3.08
N ALA A 70 -8.59 -7.10 3.58
CA ALA A 70 -8.28 -6.37 4.78
C ALA A 70 -6.89 -5.77 4.65
N LEU A 71 -6.85 -4.53 4.22
CA LEU A 71 -5.60 -3.80 4.12
C LEU A 71 -5.68 -2.61 5.04
N SER A 72 -4.85 -2.62 6.07
CA SER A 72 -4.68 -1.47 6.94
C SER A 72 -3.45 -0.74 6.50
N MET A 73 -3.49 0.58 6.52
CA MET A 73 -2.32 1.31 6.07
C MET A 73 -2.11 2.55 6.91
N ARG A 74 -0.86 2.89 7.07
CA ARG A 74 -0.44 4.14 7.67
C ARG A 74 0.23 4.94 6.58
N THR A 75 -0.31 6.10 6.28
CA THR A 75 0.18 6.92 5.18
C THR A 75 0.70 8.23 5.72
N LEU A 76 1.95 8.52 5.44
CA LEU A 76 2.63 9.67 6.02
C LEU A 76 3.37 10.45 4.96
N ALA A 77 3.37 11.76 5.09
CA ALA A 77 4.29 12.58 4.31
C ALA A 77 5.66 12.51 4.97
N PRO A 78 6.73 12.83 4.24
CA PRO A 78 8.07 12.62 4.80
C PRO A 78 8.37 13.39 6.07
N ASP A 79 7.69 14.53 6.28
CA ASP A 79 7.94 15.32 7.49
C ASP A 79 7.03 14.92 8.64
N GLU A 80 6.19 13.93 8.48
CA GLU A 80 5.32 13.46 9.54
C GLU A 80 5.99 12.31 10.27
N PRO A 81 5.82 12.21 11.59
CA PRO A 81 6.51 11.17 12.34
C PRO A 81 5.92 9.79 12.09
N LEU A 82 6.83 8.81 12.06
CA LEU A 82 6.39 7.46 11.88
C LEU A 82 5.79 6.86 13.10
N GLU A 83 6.18 7.33 14.27
CA GLU A 83 5.71 6.73 15.43
C GLU A 83 4.33 7.02 15.66
N GLN A 84 3.70 6.39 16.42
CA GLN A 84 2.44 6.67 16.67
C GLN A 84 1.98 6.60 17.84
#